data_0394e85cc7d0c73c1a2bd65dbfe0b72b
#
_entry.id   0394e85cc7d0c73c1a2bd65dbfe0b72b
#
_cell.length_a   1.000
_cell.length_b   1.000
_cell.length_c   1.000
_cell.angle_alpha   90.00
_cell.angle_beta   90.00
_cell.angle_gamma   90.00
#
_symmetry.space_group_name_H-M   'P 1'
#
loop_
_entity.id
_entity.type
_entity.pdbx_description
1 polymer ?
#
loop_
_entity_poly.entity_id
_entity_poly.type
_entity_poly.pdbx_seq_one_letter_code
_entity_poly.pdbx_strand_id
1 'polypeptide(L)'
;DARQCFTLVVKMAAKATNMENGKDGQKHLRSVICTVLGHVDHGKSSILDRIRGTSIVKSEPGQITQAIGASIVPVSVIKKLCGPLLQQLKLTLTIPGLLLIDTPGHAAFVSLRKRGGVLADIAILVIDLNAGFMPQTLEAIDILKNYKTPFIVAANKLDLVPGWRTDLDAGNTGTFAPVSTPGSSVISDEELLLAKISKQQQPVQEEIDKRIYNLVAKFAELGFDSDRFDRVSDYSKQLAIIPCSAKTGIGIPELLVVVSGLAQRFLESELSFNPDSAARGTVLEVKQEKGLGATVDVIIYDGSIKKNDEVVIGGLEGPIVTKVKALLEPSPLSEMRESKAKFSHVDMVVAATGVKIVGAGVEYAV
;
A
#
# COMPACT_ATOMS: atom_id res chain seq x y z
N ASP A 1 -32.11 -1.53 -11.76
CA ASP A 1 -30.67 -1.23 -11.72
C ASP A 1 -30.24 -0.93 -10.29
N ALA A 2 -30.09 -1.98 -9.51
CA ALA A 2 -29.58 -1.86 -8.14
C ALA A 2 -28.07 -1.62 -8.21
N ARG A 3 -27.63 -0.38 -8.24
CA ARG A 3 -26.29 0.01 -7.82
C ARG A 3 -26.22 -0.23 -6.31
N GLN A 4 -25.84 -1.45 -5.92
CA GLN A 4 -25.57 -1.77 -4.53
C GLN A 4 -24.44 -0.88 -4.05
N CYS A 5 -24.78 0.03 -3.16
CA CYS A 5 -23.89 1.06 -2.64
C CYS A 5 -23.13 0.46 -1.44
N PHE A 6 -21.93 -0.09 -1.71
CA PHE A 6 -21.00 -0.60 -0.69
C PHE A 6 -20.16 0.51 -0.05
N THR A 7 -20.69 1.72 -0.03
CA THR A 7 -19.99 2.91 0.44
C THR A 7 -20.48 3.27 1.82
N LEU A 8 -19.55 3.47 2.75
CA LEU A 8 -19.84 4.09 4.04
C LEU A 8 -19.88 5.60 3.85
N VAL A 9 -20.97 6.22 4.20
CA VAL A 9 -21.11 7.69 4.24
C VAL A 9 -21.55 8.10 5.65
N VAL A 10 -20.81 9.00 6.27
CA VAL A 10 -21.22 9.61 7.54
C VAL A 10 -22.30 10.65 7.27
N LYS A 11 -23.47 10.49 7.90
CA LYS A 11 -24.53 11.47 7.85
C LYS A 11 -24.23 12.55 8.89
N MET A 12 -23.76 13.70 8.47
CA MET A 12 -23.70 14.84 9.39
C MET A 12 -25.12 15.25 9.79
N ALA A 13 -25.39 15.22 11.10
CA ALA A 13 -26.53 15.97 11.63
C ALA A 13 -26.31 17.44 11.26
N ALA A 14 -27.20 17.98 10.46
CA ALA A 14 -27.15 19.37 10.02
C ALA A 14 -27.24 20.30 11.25
N LYS A 15 -26.13 20.60 11.89
CA LYS A 15 -25.93 21.82 12.64
C LYS A 15 -25.41 22.85 11.65
N ALA A 16 -26.33 23.59 11.06
CA ALA A 16 -26.04 24.87 10.46
C ALA A 16 -25.47 25.78 11.55
N THR A 17 -24.20 25.76 11.74
CA THR A 17 -23.46 26.84 12.38
C THR A 17 -22.74 27.54 11.24
N ASN A 18 -23.28 28.71 10.87
CA ASN A 18 -22.53 29.75 10.17
C ASN A 18 -21.22 29.96 10.94
N MET A 19 -20.16 29.39 10.46
CA MET A 19 -18.81 29.78 10.83
C MET A 19 -18.24 30.53 9.64
N GLU A 20 -18.19 31.84 9.83
CA GLU A 20 -17.42 32.79 9.04
C GLU A 20 -16.02 32.27 8.77
N ASN A 21 -15.53 32.59 7.58
CA ASN A 21 -14.19 32.43 7.08
C ASN A 21 -13.10 32.63 8.15
N GLY A 22 -12.65 31.55 8.78
CA GLY A 22 -11.43 31.49 9.54
C GLY A 22 -10.26 31.29 8.57
N LYS A 23 -9.46 32.33 8.42
CA LYS A 23 -8.18 32.32 7.74
C LYS A 23 -7.25 31.35 8.45
N ASP A 24 -7.01 30.19 7.84
CA ASP A 24 -5.70 29.53 7.80
C ASP A 24 -5.80 28.39 6.79
N GLY A 25 -5.28 28.66 5.60
CA GLY A 25 -5.26 27.72 4.49
C GLY A 25 -4.22 26.62 4.67
N GLN A 26 -4.18 25.97 5.83
CA GLN A 26 -3.32 24.80 6.03
C GLN A 26 -3.95 23.61 5.30
N LYS A 27 -3.36 23.24 4.16
CA LYS A 27 -3.73 22.02 3.45
C LYS A 27 -3.41 20.83 4.34
N HIS A 28 -4.45 20.13 4.79
CA HIS A 28 -4.29 18.85 5.47
C HIS A 28 -4.04 17.77 4.42
N LEU A 29 -2.88 17.14 4.48
CA LEU A 29 -2.53 16.01 3.61
C LEU A 29 -2.84 14.71 4.33
N ARG A 30 -3.54 13.80 3.64
CA ARG A 30 -3.72 12.42 4.09
C ARG A 30 -2.56 11.52 3.63
N SER A 31 -2.43 10.38 4.24
CA SER A 31 -1.53 9.34 3.75
C SER A 31 -1.91 8.89 2.34
N VAL A 32 -0.93 8.43 1.59
CA VAL A 32 -1.13 7.91 0.24
C VAL A 32 -1.71 6.50 0.32
N ILE A 33 -2.79 6.25 -0.36
CA ILE A 33 -3.38 4.92 -0.46
C ILE A 33 -2.70 4.18 -1.61
N CYS A 34 -1.92 3.15 -1.27
CA CYS A 34 -1.15 2.37 -2.21
C CYS A 34 -1.62 0.91 -2.24
N THR A 35 -2.03 0.42 -3.39
CA THR A 35 -2.40 -0.99 -3.56
C THR A 35 -1.28 -1.79 -4.19
N VAL A 36 -1.21 -3.10 -3.83
CA VAL A 36 -0.22 -4.01 -4.39
C VAL A 36 -0.92 -5.06 -5.24
N LEU A 37 -0.54 -5.13 -6.51
CA LEU A 37 -1.12 -5.99 -7.53
C LEU A 37 -0.06 -6.88 -8.16
N GLY A 38 -0.48 -7.93 -8.84
CA GLY A 38 0.41 -8.86 -9.56
C GLY A 38 -0.05 -10.30 -9.44
N HIS A 39 0.64 -11.20 -10.13
CA HIS A 39 0.30 -12.62 -10.17
C HIS A 39 0.47 -13.30 -8.80
N VAL A 40 -0.23 -14.43 -8.58
CA VAL A 40 0.01 -15.32 -7.44
C VAL A 40 1.49 -15.72 -7.45
N ASP A 41 2.08 -15.90 -6.27
CA ASP A 41 3.50 -16.29 -6.07
C ASP A 41 4.57 -15.30 -6.58
N HIS A 42 4.19 -14.12 -7.11
CA HIS A 42 5.16 -13.07 -7.44
C HIS A 42 5.69 -12.32 -6.20
N GLY A 43 5.13 -12.60 -5.02
CA GLY A 43 5.64 -12.11 -3.73
C GLY A 43 5.07 -10.78 -3.28
N LYS A 44 3.81 -10.46 -3.64
CA LYS A 44 3.09 -9.24 -3.19
C LYS A 44 3.11 -9.10 -1.67
N SER A 45 2.52 -10.06 -0.98
CA SER A 45 2.42 -10.03 0.49
C SER A 45 3.80 -10.16 1.16
N SER A 46 4.76 -10.81 0.50
CA SER A 46 6.15 -10.87 1.01
C SER A 46 6.85 -9.51 0.97
N ILE A 47 6.58 -8.67 -0.05
CA ILE A 47 7.08 -7.29 -0.11
C ILE A 47 6.46 -6.49 1.05
N LEU A 48 5.15 -6.62 1.26
CA LEU A 48 4.44 -5.94 2.33
C LEU A 48 4.94 -6.38 3.71
N ASP A 49 5.11 -7.68 3.92
CA ASP A 49 5.69 -8.23 5.15
C ASP A 49 7.10 -7.67 5.41
N ARG A 50 7.89 -7.53 4.35
CA ARG A 50 9.23 -6.96 4.47
C ARG A 50 9.20 -5.49 4.89
N ILE A 51 8.28 -4.70 4.34
CA ILE A 51 8.11 -3.30 4.71
C ILE A 51 7.63 -3.16 6.16
N ARG A 52 6.72 -4.02 6.59
CA ARG A 52 6.15 -4.03 7.95
C ARG A 52 7.11 -4.60 8.99
N GLY A 53 8.05 -5.43 8.60
CA GLY A 53 8.86 -6.26 9.50
C GLY A 53 8.07 -7.41 10.11
N THR A 54 7.05 -7.90 9.41
CA THR A 54 6.16 -9.00 9.84
C THR A 54 6.42 -10.29 9.03
N SER A 55 5.70 -11.34 9.34
CA SER A 55 5.75 -12.64 8.65
C SER A 55 4.36 -13.23 8.45
N ILE A 56 3.40 -12.41 8.07
CA ILE A 56 1.99 -12.78 7.91
C ILE A 56 1.82 -13.89 6.89
N VAL A 57 2.50 -13.80 5.76
CA VAL A 57 2.48 -14.83 4.70
C VAL A 57 2.78 -16.23 5.23
N LYS A 58 3.71 -16.36 6.17
CA LYS A 58 4.06 -17.66 6.77
C LYS A 58 2.95 -18.24 7.66
N SER A 59 2.04 -17.41 8.15
CA SER A 59 0.92 -17.83 9.00
C SER A 59 -0.35 -18.14 8.21
N GLU A 60 -0.41 -17.76 6.92
CA GLU A 60 -1.56 -18.01 6.06
C GLU A 60 -1.52 -19.44 5.47
N PRO A 61 -2.67 -20.14 5.40
CA PRO A 61 -2.75 -21.46 4.76
C PRO A 61 -2.31 -21.40 3.31
N GLY A 62 -1.38 -22.27 2.92
CA GLY A 62 -0.82 -22.29 1.57
C GLY A 62 0.04 -21.08 1.19
N GLN A 63 0.34 -20.18 2.14
CA GLN A 63 1.05 -18.92 1.92
C GLN A 63 0.40 -18.02 0.85
N ILE A 64 -0.93 -18.13 0.70
CA ILE A 64 -1.74 -17.36 -0.25
C ILE A 64 -2.61 -16.38 0.53
N THR A 65 -2.61 -15.13 0.13
CA THR A 65 -3.48 -14.10 0.71
C THR A 65 -4.94 -14.39 0.41
N GLN A 66 -5.75 -14.56 1.46
CA GLN A 66 -7.17 -14.94 1.34
C GLN A 66 -8.14 -13.77 1.61
N ALA A 67 -7.71 -12.78 2.36
CA ALA A 67 -8.52 -11.61 2.70
C ALA A 67 -7.80 -10.31 2.35
N ILE A 68 -8.56 -9.22 2.21
CA ILE A 68 -7.98 -7.90 1.98
C ILE A 68 -7.37 -7.38 3.28
N GLY A 69 -6.10 -7.01 3.21
CA GLY A 69 -5.38 -6.42 4.33
C GLY A 69 -5.09 -4.95 4.12
N ALA A 70 -5.07 -4.18 5.19
CA ALA A 70 -4.63 -2.79 5.17
C ALA A 70 -3.68 -2.53 6.34
N SER A 71 -2.63 -1.77 6.07
CA SER A 71 -1.65 -1.39 7.09
C SER A 71 -1.07 0.00 6.82
N ILE A 72 -0.87 0.77 7.88
CA ILE A 72 -0.29 2.11 7.81
C ILE A 72 1.21 2.02 8.04
N VAL A 73 1.98 2.61 7.12
CA VAL A 73 3.42 2.81 7.22
C VAL A 73 3.68 4.30 7.43
N PRO A 74 3.93 4.76 8.66
CA PRO A 74 4.19 6.16 8.94
C PRO A 74 5.44 6.68 8.23
N VAL A 75 5.46 7.97 7.90
CA VAL A 75 6.62 8.61 7.26
C VAL A 75 7.91 8.48 8.08
N SER A 76 7.81 8.40 9.42
CA SER A 76 8.95 8.16 10.30
C SER A 76 9.65 6.83 10.01
N VAL A 77 8.87 5.78 9.71
CA VAL A 77 9.40 4.46 9.32
C VAL A 77 10.04 4.53 7.94
N ILE A 78 9.38 5.20 6.97
CA ILE A 78 9.94 5.40 5.63
C ILE A 78 11.27 6.16 5.71
N LYS A 79 11.33 7.27 6.46
CA LYS A 79 12.57 8.03 6.69
C LYS A 79 13.67 7.19 7.34
N LYS A 80 13.31 6.27 8.22
CA LYS A 80 14.28 5.36 8.86
C LYS A 80 14.83 4.32 7.88
N LEU A 81 13.96 3.71 7.07
CA LEU A 81 14.34 2.71 6.08
C LEU A 81 15.11 3.30 4.88
N CYS A 82 14.79 4.51 4.50
CA CYS A 82 15.29 5.15 3.28
C CYS A 82 16.23 6.33 3.53
N GLY A 83 16.67 6.55 4.77
CA GLY A 83 17.42 7.73 5.19
C GLY A 83 18.59 8.12 4.28
N PRO A 84 19.56 7.22 4.00
CA PRO A 84 20.67 7.50 3.11
C PRO A 84 20.23 7.90 1.70
N LEU A 85 19.27 7.19 1.13
CA LEU A 85 18.75 7.45 -0.20
C LEU A 85 18.03 8.80 -0.28
N LEU A 86 17.24 9.15 0.74
CA LEU A 86 16.57 10.45 0.83
C LEU A 86 17.58 11.61 0.91
N GLN A 87 18.66 11.41 1.65
CA GLN A 87 19.75 12.40 1.74
C GLN A 87 20.49 12.56 0.41
N GLN A 88 20.84 11.45 -0.24
CA GLN A 88 21.51 11.46 -1.55
C GLN A 88 20.66 12.16 -2.62
N LEU A 89 19.35 11.92 -2.63
CA LEU A 89 18.41 12.53 -3.57
C LEU A 89 17.97 13.93 -3.14
N LYS A 90 18.38 14.42 -1.95
CA LYS A 90 17.91 15.68 -1.35
C LYS A 90 16.38 15.78 -1.31
N LEU A 91 15.70 14.63 -1.10
CA LEU A 91 14.26 14.53 -1.07
C LEU A 91 13.72 14.65 0.35
N THR A 92 12.82 15.60 0.57
CA THR A 92 12.11 15.76 1.84
C THR A 92 10.69 15.26 1.66
N LEU A 93 10.29 14.27 2.47
CA LEU A 93 8.93 13.74 2.44
C LEU A 93 8.01 14.60 3.32
N THR A 94 6.92 15.10 2.72
CA THR A 94 5.87 15.92 3.37
C THR A 94 4.59 15.11 3.64
N ILE A 95 4.41 13.96 2.96
CA ILE A 95 3.27 13.06 3.16
C ILE A 95 3.33 12.43 4.57
N PRO A 96 2.18 12.22 5.26
CA PRO A 96 2.14 11.61 6.58
C PRO A 96 2.61 10.14 6.61
N GLY A 97 2.39 9.42 5.50
CA GLY A 97 2.74 8.01 5.37
C GLY A 97 2.10 7.35 4.15
N LEU A 98 2.14 6.03 4.14
CA LEU A 98 1.49 5.18 3.13
C LEU A 98 0.48 4.26 3.82
N LEU A 99 -0.73 4.18 3.28
CA LEU A 99 -1.68 3.11 3.58
C LEU A 99 -1.51 2.04 2.52
N LEU A 100 -0.91 0.92 2.88
CA LEU A 100 -0.68 -0.21 1.99
C LEU A 100 -1.88 -1.16 2.04
N ILE A 101 -2.44 -1.48 0.87
CA ILE A 101 -3.56 -2.41 0.72
C ILE A 101 -3.06 -3.67 0.04
N ASP A 102 -3.16 -4.80 0.74
CA ASP A 102 -2.91 -6.13 0.21
C ASP A 102 -4.21 -6.75 -0.30
N THR A 103 -4.24 -7.16 -1.56
CA THR A 103 -5.44 -7.72 -2.17
C THR A 103 -5.24 -9.19 -2.55
N PRO A 104 -6.18 -10.08 -2.16
CA PRO A 104 -6.17 -11.47 -2.57
C PRO A 104 -6.58 -11.60 -4.04
N GLY A 105 -5.66 -11.33 -4.96
CA GLY A 105 -5.91 -11.41 -6.40
C GLY A 105 -6.71 -10.21 -6.97
N HIS A 106 -6.93 -10.23 -8.30
CA HIS A 106 -7.49 -9.12 -9.06
C HIS A 106 -8.98 -8.89 -8.84
N ALA A 107 -9.74 -9.98 -8.66
CA ALA A 107 -11.18 -9.91 -8.48
C ALA A 107 -11.56 -9.08 -7.24
N ALA A 108 -10.79 -9.21 -6.17
CA ALA A 108 -10.98 -8.41 -4.96
C ALA A 108 -10.72 -6.91 -5.21
N PHE A 109 -9.66 -6.58 -5.95
CA PHE A 109 -9.36 -5.20 -6.32
C PHE A 109 -10.45 -4.58 -7.21
N VAL A 110 -10.93 -5.32 -8.22
CA VAL A 110 -12.03 -4.88 -9.08
C VAL A 110 -13.31 -4.69 -8.27
N SER A 111 -13.61 -5.63 -7.37
CA SER A 111 -14.81 -5.54 -6.53
C SER A 111 -14.76 -4.33 -5.60
N LEU A 112 -13.61 -4.08 -4.96
CA LEU A 112 -13.41 -2.90 -4.12
C LEU A 112 -13.61 -1.60 -4.90
N ARG A 113 -13.10 -1.53 -6.13
CA ARG A 113 -13.24 -0.33 -6.96
C ARG A 113 -14.66 -0.15 -7.50
N LYS A 114 -15.35 -1.22 -7.84
CA LYS A 114 -16.78 -1.20 -8.19
C LYS A 114 -17.65 -0.74 -7.03
N ARG A 115 -17.20 -0.94 -5.79
CA ARG A 115 -17.88 -0.53 -4.54
C ARG A 115 -17.82 0.97 -4.25
N GLY A 116 -17.28 1.78 -5.16
CA GLY A 116 -17.54 3.24 -5.16
C GLY A 116 -16.43 4.13 -4.62
N GLY A 117 -15.17 3.69 -4.63
CA GLY A 117 -14.09 4.54 -4.16
C GLY A 117 -12.88 4.65 -5.09
N VAL A 118 -12.21 5.78 -5.04
CA VAL A 118 -10.80 5.88 -5.45
C VAL A 118 -10.00 5.11 -4.41
N LEU A 119 -9.86 3.79 -4.61
CA LEU A 119 -9.29 2.92 -3.60
C LEU A 119 -7.77 2.99 -3.51
N ALA A 120 -7.11 3.52 -4.52
CA ALA A 120 -5.67 3.69 -4.53
C ALA A 120 -5.28 4.93 -5.32
N ASP A 121 -4.42 5.71 -4.72
CA ASP A 121 -3.80 6.87 -5.36
C ASP A 121 -2.68 6.42 -6.30
N ILE A 122 -1.96 5.37 -5.90
CA ILE A 122 -0.88 4.76 -6.67
C ILE A 122 -0.90 3.24 -6.47
N ALA A 123 -0.41 2.49 -7.46
CA ALA A 123 -0.29 1.05 -7.35
C ALA A 123 1.16 0.57 -7.50
N ILE A 124 1.49 -0.54 -6.84
CA ILE A 124 2.72 -1.29 -7.04
C ILE A 124 2.36 -2.57 -7.78
N LEU A 125 2.81 -2.70 -9.02
CA LEU A 125 2.66 -3.92 -9.80
C LEU A 125 3.87 -4.81 -9.55
N VAL A 126 3.66 -5.94 -8.88
CA VAL A 126 4.72 -6.89 -8.55
C VAL A 126 4.84 -7.94 -9.66
N ILE A 127 6.03 -8.03 -10.24
CA ILE A 127 6.37 -9.01 -11.28
C ILE A 127 7.59 -9.80 -10.79
N ASP A 128 7.56 -11.12 -10.91
CA ASP A 128 8.75 -11.94 -10.69
C ASP A 128 9.73 -11.70 -11.86
N LEU A 129 10.93 -11.21 -11.55
CA LEU A 129 11.97 -10.90 -12.53
C LEU A 129 12.39 -12.13 -13.35
N ASN A 130 12.22 -13.33 -12.81
CA ASN A 130 12.60 -14.58 -13.44
C ASN A 130 11.47 -15.18 -14.31
N ALA A 131 10.22 -15.04 -13.87
CA ALA A 131 9.04 -15.56 -14.59
C ALA A 131 8.49 -14.57 -15.63
N GLY A 132 8.66 -13.26 -15.40
CA GLY A 132 8.16 -12.22 -16.28
C GLY A 132 6.63 -12.04 -16.20
N PHE A 133 6.02 -11.72 -17.35
CA PHE A 133 4.60 -11.47 -17.45
C PHE A 133 3.80 -12.77 -17.39
N MET A 134 2.78 -12.78 -16.53
CA MET A 134 1.84 -13.87 -16.35
C MET A 134 0.40 -13.38 -16.64
N PRO A 135 -0.57 -14.27 -16.89
CA PRO A 135 -1.94 -13.85 -17.26
C PRO A 135 -2.54 -12.82 -16.30
N GLN A 136 -2.42 -13.03 -15.00
CA GLN A 136 -2.92 -12.09 -14.00
C GLN A 136 -2.15 -10.76 -13.97
N THR A 137 -0.90 -10.72 -14.44
CA THR A 137 -0.16 -9.46 -14.60
C THR A 137 -0.81 -8.59 -15.68
N LEU A 138 -1.20 -9.20 -16.79
CA LEU A 138 -1.90 -8.50 -17.88
C LEU A 138 -3.26 -7.97 -17.44
N GLU A 139 -4.04 -8.80 -16.72
CA GLU A 139 -5.32 -8.38 -16.13
C GLU A 139 -5.15 -7.18 -15.17
N ALA A 140 -4.09 -7.20 -14.34
CA ALA A 140 -3.77 -6.08 -13.45
C ALA A 140 -3.47 -4.80 -14.22
N ILE A 141 -2.69 -4.89 -15.29
CA ILE A 141 -2.34 -3.74 -16.14
C ILE A 141 -3.60 -3.19 -16.82
N ASP A 142 -4.46 -4.03 -17.35
CA ASP A 142 -5.73 -3.61 -17.97
C ASP A 142 -6.62 -2.87 -16.97
N ILE A 143 -6.70 -3.36 -15.73
CA ILE A 143 -7.42 -2.69 -14.65
C ILE A 143 -6.81 -1.31 -14.36
N LEU A 144 -5.49 -1.24 -14.17
CA LEU A 144 -4.80 0.03 -13.89
C LEU A 144 -4.98 1.04 -15.02
N LYS A 145 -4.92 0.58 -16.29
CA LYS A 145 -5.15 1.40 -17.47
C LYS A 145 -6.59 1.91 -17.55
N ASN A 146 -7.58 1.04 -17.37
CA ASN A 146 -9.00 1.39 -17.42
C ASN A 146 -9.39 2.41 -16.34
N TYR A 147 -8.79 2.30 -15.16
CA TYR A 147 -9.04 3.23 -14.06
C TYR A 147 -8.08 4.42 -14.00
N LYS A 148 -7.12 4.50 -14.92
CA LYS A 148 -6.10 5.55 -14.97
C LYS A 148 -5.33 5.70 -13.65
N THR A 149 -5.11 4.59 -12.95
CA THR A 149 -4.34 4.59 -11.70
C THR A 149 -2.86 4.60 -12.03
N PRO A 150 -2.07 5.59 -11.58
CA PRO A 150 -0.63 5.58 -11.76
C PRO A 150 -0.04 4.37 -11.03
N PHE A 151 0.99 3.77 -11.59
CA PHE A 151 1.64 2.62 -10.97
C PHE A 151 3.14 2.59 -11.26
N ILE A 152 3.85 1.85 -10.44
CA ILE A 152 5.26 1.49 -10.61
C ILE A 152 5.40 -0.02 -10.60
N VAL A 153 6.54 -0.52 -11.08
CA VAL A 153 6.80 -1.94 -11.20
C VAL A 153 7.86 -2.37 -10.18
N ALA A 154 7.51 -3.29 -9.30
CA ALA A 154 8.46 -3.99 -8.43
C ALA A 154 8.86 -5.31 -9.10
N ALA A 155 10.05 -5.36 -9.72
CA ALA A 155 10.61 -6.56 -10.32
C ALA A 155 11.26 -7.41 -9.20
N ASN A 156 10.45 -8.26 -8.58
CA ASN A 156 10.79 -9.02 -7.37
C ASN A 156 11.60 -10.28 -7.67
N LYS A 157 12.14 -10.87 -6.60
CA LYS A 157 12.96 -12.09 -6.61
C LYS A 157 14.32 -11.92 -7.33
N LEU A 158 14.92 -10.75 -7.20
CA LEU A 158 16.25 -10.45 -7.68
C LEU A 158 17.30 -11.46 -7.15
N ASP A 159 17.12 -11.93 -5.91
CA ASP A 159 17.96 -12.93 -5.26
C ASP A 159 17.98 -14.30 -5.94
N LEU A 160 17.02 -14.58 -6.84
CA LEU A 160 16.94 -15.82 -7.62
C LEU A 160 17.53 -15.70 -9.02
N VAL A 161 18.14 -14.57 -9.38
CA VAL A 161 18.87 -14.45 -10.64
C VAL A 161 20.10 -15.36 -10.60
N PRO A 162 20.33 -16.20 -11.63
CA PRO A 162 21.47 -17.11 -11.65
C PRO A 162 22.80 -16.40 -11.41
N GLY A 163 23.57 -16.89 -10.46
CA GLY A 163 24.85 -16.31 -10.07
C GLY A 163 24.78 -15.12 -9.11
N TRP A 164 23.59 -14.67 -8.71
CA TRP A 164 23.46 -13.64 -7.69
C TRP A 164 24.09 -14.06 -6.37
N ARG A 165 24.94 -13.22 -5.82
CA ARG A 165 25.59 -13.44 -4.53
C ARG A 165 25.05 -12.46 -3.51
N THR A 166 24.53 -12.99 -2.41
CA THR A 166 24.03 -12.22 -1.25
C THR A 166 25.13 -11.94 -0.22
N ASP A 167 26.22 -12.69 -0.29
CA ASP A 167 27.34 -12.74 0.66
C ASP A 167 28.52 -11.82 0.31
N LEU A 168 28.40 -11.03 -0.74
CA LEU A 168 29.43 -10.04 -1.12
C LEU A 168 29.67 -8.94 -0.05
N ASP A 169 28.80 -8.90 0.97
CA ASP A 169 28.92 -8.02 2.13
C ASP A 169 29.49 -8.74 3.37
N ALA A 170 29.77 -10.04 3.30
CA ALA A 170 30.25 -10.84 4.42
C ALA A 170 31.78 -10.69 4.64
N GLY A 171 32.22 -9.47 4.89
CA GLY A 171 33.42 -9.26 5.69
C GLY A 171 33.17 -9.47 7.19
N ASN A 172 31.94 -9.79 7.63
CA ASN A 172 31.65 -10.09 9.03
C ASN A 172 30.41 -10.98 9.19
N THR A 173 30.71 -12.23 9.61
CA THR A 173 29.86 -13.18 10.36
C THR A 173 28.36 -13.25 10.03
N GLY A 174 28.03 -14.34 9.34
CA GLY A 174 26.70 -14.87 9.10
C GLY A 174 25.78 -14.94 10.30
N THR A 175 24.95 -13.95 10.42
CA THR A 175 23.62 -14.07 11.01
C THR A 175 22.74 -13.04 10.32
N PHE A 176 21.84 -13.49 9.46
CA PHE A 176 20.69 -12.70 9.05
C PHE A 176 19.94 -12.30 10.31
N ALA A 177 20.18 -11.10 10.83
CA ALA A 177 19.26 -10.51 11.76
C ALA A 177 17.95 -10.28 10.97
N PRO A 178 16.85 -10.94 11.32
CA PRO A 178 15.56 -10.46 10.87
C PRO A 178 15.50 -8.98 11.28
N VAL A 179 14.86 -8.12 10.47
CA VAL A 179 14.49 -6.75 10.90
C VAL A 179 13.47 -6.93 12.03
N SER A 180 13.93 -7.48 13.14
CA SER A 180 13.16 -7.86 14.30
C SER A 180 13.37 -6.89 15.44
N THR A 181 13.44 -5.60 15.11
CA THR A 181 13.15 -4.55 16.09
C THR A 181 13.03 -3.22 15.35
N PRO A 182 12.01 -2.41 15.64
CA PRO A 182 12.00 -1.01 15.22
C PRO A 182 13.13 -0.30 16.01
N GLY A 183 14.35 -0.32 15.51
CA GLY A 183 15.46 0.29 16.26
C GLY A 183 16.86 0.05 15.76
N SER A 184 17.15 -0.98 14.97
CA SER A 184 18.53 -1.29 14.61
C SER A 184 18.80 -1.18 13.12
N SER A 185 19.86 -0.47 12.81
CA SER A 185 20.62 -0.22 11.59
C SER A 185 20.00 0.71 10.56
N VAL A 186 20.54 1.90 10.51
CA VAL A 186 20.56 2.76 9.33
C VAL A 186 21.21 1.95 8.20
N ILE A 187 20.52 1.78 7.08
CA ILE A 187 21.07 1.16 5.87
C ILE A 187 22.26 2.02 5.44
N SER A 188 23.44 1.42 5.23
CA SER A 188 24.61 2.12 4.71
C SER A 188 24.45 2.39 3.20
N ASP A 189 25.14 3.40 2.67
CA ASP A 189 25.13 3.72 1.24
C ASP A 189 25.58 2.51 0.39
N GLU A 190 26.41 1.63 0.94
CA GLU A 190 26.87 0.41 0.29
C GLU A 190 25.78 -0.68 0.18
N GLU A 191 24.69 -0.54 0.93
CA GLU A 191 23.55 -1.46 0.91
C GLU A 191 22.47 -1.08 -0.11
N LEU A 192 22.63 0.06 -0.79
CA LEU A 192 21.70 0.50 -1.82
C LEU A 192 21.73 -0.46 -3.03
N LEU A 193 20.58 -0.60 -3.68
CA LEU A 193 20.36 -1.54 -4.80
C LEU A 193 21.43 -1.43 -5.88
N LEU A 194 21.71 -0.22 -6.36
CA LEU A 194 22.67 -0.01 -7.45
C LEU A 194 24.10 -0.39 -7.06
N ALA A 195 24.52 -0.10 -5.84
CA ALA A 195 25.81 -0.50 -5.31
C ALA A 195 25.91 -2.03 -5.20
N LYS A 196 24.84 -2.70 -4.80
CA LYS A 196 24.81 -4.18 -4.74
C LYS A 196 24.83 -4.82 -6.12
N ILE A 197 24.13 -4.25 -7.10
CA ILE A 197 24.18 -4.72 -8.49
C ILE A 197 25.59 -4.54 -9.05
N SER A 198 26.23 -3.40 -8.85
CA SER A 198 27.58 -3.12 -9.38
C SER A 198 28.68 -3.98 -8.77
N LYS A 199 28.49 -4.49 -7.55
CA LYS A 199 29.41 -5.45 -6.89
C LYS A 199 29.27 -6.88 -7.43
N GLN A 200 28.20 -7.21 -8.17
CA GLN A 200 28.04 -8.54 -8.78
C GLN A 200 28.99 -8.74 -9.95
N GLN A 201 29.25 -10.01 -10.28
CA GLN A 201 30.04 -10.34 -11.46
C GLN A 201 29.37 -9.86 -12.75
N GLN A 202 30.16 -9.47 -13.74
CA GLN A 202 29.67 -8.94 -15.02
C GLN A 202 28.55 -9.78 -15.67
N PRO A 203 28.64 -11.12 -15.76
CA PRO A 203 27.57 -11.93 -16.34
C PRO A 203 26.24 -11.83 -15.59
N VAL A 204 26.29 -11.62 -14.27
CA VAL A 204 25.09 -11.47 -13.44
C VAL A 204 24.44 -10.10 -13.69
N GLN A 205 25.25 -9.04 -13.81
CA GLN A 205 24.76 -7.70 -14.16
C GLN A 205 24.09 -7.71 -15.54
N GLU A 206 24.69 -8.35 -16.52
CA GLU A 206 24.15 -8.50 -17.87
C GLU A 206 22.84 -9.30 -17.88
N GLU A 207 22.75 -10.37 -17.09
CA GLU A 207 21.54 -11.17 -16.97
C GLU A 207 20.39 -10.38 -16.31
N ILE A 208 20.69 -9.54 -15.29
CA ILE A 208 19.72 -8.65 -14.68
C ILE A 208 19.21 -7.63 -15.70
N ASP A 209 20.12 -6.96 -16.42
CA ASP A 209 19.74 -5.98 -17.43
C ASP A 209 18.92 -6.63 -18.55
N LYS A 210 19.30 -7.80 -19.03
CA LYS A 210 18.55 -8.57 -20.03
C LYS A 210 17.12 -8.85 -19.57
N ARG A 211 16.92 -9.27 -18.32
CA ARG A 211 15.58 -9.53 -17.77
C ARG A 211 14.77 -8.25 -17.65
N ILE A 212 15.38 -7.15 -17.22
CA ILE A 212 14.72 -5.84 -17.17
C ILE A 212 14.31 -5.41 -18.57
N TYR A 213 15.18 -5.53 -19.57
CA TYR A 213 14.84 -5.20 -20.95
C TYR A 213 13.72 -6.06 -21.53
N ASN A 214 13.61 -7.33 -21.12
CA ASN A 214 12.47 -8.16 -21.48
C ASN A 214 11.15 -7.61 -20.90
N LEU A 215 11.18 -7.08 -19.67
CA LEU A 215 10.00 -6.40 -19.10
C LEU A 215 9.70 -5.11 -19.84
N VAL A 216 10.72 -4.29 -20.13
CA VAL A 216 10.59 -3.05 -20.90
C VAL A 216 9.95 -3.31 -22.28
N ALA A 217 10.43 -4.33 -23.00
CA ALA A 217 9.87 -4.71 -24.29
C ALA A 217 8.39 -5.09 -24.19
N LYS A 218 8.01 -5.83 -23.16
CA LYS A 218 6.61 -6.22 -22.91
C LYS A 218 5.72 -5.04 -22.54
N PHE A 219 6.21 -4.10 -21.75
CA PHE A 219 5.48 -2.87 -21.45
C PHE A 219 5.32 -2.01 -22.70
N ALA A 220 6.33 -1.94 -23.58
CA ALA A 220 6.25 -1.24 -24.87
C ALA A 220 5.17 -1.84 -25.78
N GLU A 221 5.05 -3.18 -25.86
CA GLU A 221 3.96 -3.88 -26.57
C GLU A 221 2.57 -3.46 -26.05
N LEU A 222 2.45 -3.16 -24.74
CA LEU A 222 1.20 -2.70 -24.11
C LEU A 222 0.99 -1.18 -24.21
N GLY A 223 1.92 -0.46 -24.84
CA GLY A 223 1.86 0.99 -25.06
C GLY A 223 2.35 1.82 -23.87
N PHE A 224 3.19 1.26 -23.02
CA PHE A 224 3.85 1.98 -21.93
C PHE A 224 5.34 2.18 -22.24
N ASP A 225 5.82 3.39 -22.09
CA ASP A 225 7.25 3.66 -22.02
C ASP A 225 7.73 3.32 -20.60
N SER A 226 8.82 2.57 -20.46
CA SER A 226 9.33 2.11 -19.17
C SER A 226 10.83 1.91 -19.19
N ASP A 227 11.48 2.11 -18.07
CA ASP A 227 12.90 1.76 -17.89
C ASP A 227 13.17 1.44 -16.41
N ARG A 228 14.39 0.99 -16.13
CA ARG A 228 14.87 0.85 -14.76
C ARG A 228 14.85 2.22 -14.06
N PHE A 229 14.43 2.26 -12.81
CA PHE A 229 14.16 3.49 -12.05
C PHE A 229 15.27 4.53 -12.09
N ASP A 230 16.54 4.12 -12.17
CA ASP A 230 17.70 5.00 -12.25
C ASP A 230 17.96 5.58 -13.65
N ARG A 231 17.32 5.01 -14.68
CA ARG A 231 17.42 5.44 -16.09
C ARG A 231 16.20 6.24 -16.54
N VAL A 232 15.13 6.28 -15.73
CA VAL A 232 13.92 7.05 -16.02
C VAL A 232 14.25 8.54 -16.04
N SER A 233 14.01 9.20 -17.16
CA SER A 233 14.24 10.64 -17.33
C SER A 233 13.05 11.49 -16.91
N ASP A 234 11.84 11.00 -17.14
CA ASP A 234 10.57 11.69 -16.85
C ASP A 234 9.54 10.71 -16.26
N TYR A 235 9.43 10.73 -14.94
CA TYR A 235 8.49 9.89 -14.20
C TYR A 235 7.00 10.20 -14.46
N SER A 236 6.68 11.29 -15.16
CA SER A 236 5.31 11.60 -15.58
C SER A 236 4.88 10.83 -16.83
N LYS A 237 5.83 10.31 -17.60
CA LYS A 237 5.61 9.63 -18.88
C LYS A 237 6.09 8.19 -18.89
N GLN A 238 7.13 7.90 -18.11
CA GLN A 238 7.79 6.60 -18.09
C GLN A 238 7.48 5.84 -16.81
N LEU A 239 7.19 4.55 -16.94
CA LEU A 239 7.05 3.64 -15.81
C LEU A 239 8.42 3.27 -15.24
N ALA A 240 8.57 3.43 -13.94
CA ALA A 240 9.78 2.97 -13.25
C ALA A 240 9.69 1.48 -12.91
N ILE A 241 10.72 0.73 -13.31
CA ILE A 241 10.92 -0.68 -12.93
C ILE A 241 12.00 -0.72 -11.86
N ILE A 242 11.64 -1.18 -10.67
CA ILE A 242 12.54 -1.27 -9.52
C ILE A 242 12.84 -2.75 -9.25
N PRO A 243 14.07 -3.23 -9.56
CA PRO A 243 14.49 -4.56 -9.14
C PRO A 243 14.52 -4.66 -7.62
N CYS A 244 13.95 -5.71 -7.07
CA CYS A 244 13.93 -5.89 -5.62
C CYS A 244 13.90 -7.36 -5.21
N SER A 245 14.14 -7.62 -3.94
CA SER A 245 13.96 -8.92 -3.31
C SER A 245 13.25 -8.75 -1.97
N ALA A 246 12.02 -9.22 -1.89
CA ALA A 246 11.28 -9.26 -0.63
C ALA A 246 12.00 -10.11 0.43
N LYS A 247 12.71 -11.15 0.00
CA LYS A 247 13.43 -12.06 0.90
C LYS A 247 14.63 -11.39 1.56
N THR A 248 15.46 -10.68 0.78
CA THR A 248 16.69 -10.04 1.28
C THR A 248 16.45 -8.59 1.73
N GLY A 249 15.41 -7.93 1.24
CA GLY A 249 15.11 -6.52 1.49
C GLY A 249 15.78 -5.55 0.50
N ILE A 250 16.62 -6.07 -0.40
CA ILE A 250 17.29 -5.27 -1.43
C ILE A 250 16.23 -4.63 -2.35
N GLY A 251 16.39 -3.35 -2.69
CA GLY A 251 15.48 -2.61 -3.56
C GLY A 251 14.19 -2.13 -2.89
N ILE A 252 13.91 -2.52 -1.64
CA ILE A 252 12.72 -2.06 -0.91
C ILE A 252 12.82 -0.57 -0.54
N PRO A 253 13.96 -0.03 -0.07
CA PRO A 253 14.11 1.40 0.14
C PRO A 253 13.87 2.22 -1.13
N GLU A 254 14.43 1.78 -2.26
CA GLU A 254 14.24 2.43 -3.56
C GLU A 254 12.76 2.41 -3.97
N LEU A 255 12.09 1.27 -3.79
CA LEU A 255 10.66 1.14 -4.05
C LEU A 255 9.84 2.15 -3.23
N LEU A 256 10.11 2.27 -1.93
CA LEU A 256 9.41 3.19 -1.03
C LEU A 256 9.68 4.65 -1.38
N VAL A 257 10.91 5.00 -1.73
CA VAL A 257 11.28 6.37 -2.12
C VAL A 257 10.60 6.75 -3.42
N VAL A 258 10.61 5.87 -4.43
CA VAL A 258 9.95 6.15 -5.72
C VAL A 258 8.44 6.30 -5.54
N VAL A 259 7.77 5.40 -4.81
CA VAL A 259 6.32 5.52 -4.50
C VAL A 259 6.01 6.82 -3.79
N SER A 260 6.74 7.11 -2.71
CA SER A 260 6.49 8.30 -1.88
C SER A 260 6.78 9.60 -2.64
N GLY A 261 7.87 9.61 -3.42
CA GLY A 261 8.26 10.77 -4.23
C GLY A 261 7.27 11.06 -5.36
N LEU A 262 6.79 10.03 -6.05
CA LEU A 262 5.78 10.18 -7.10
C LEU A 262 4.45 10.67 -6.52
N ALA A 263 4.00 10.06 -5.43
CA ALA A 263 2.77 10.45 -4.77
C ALA A 263 2.83 11.92 -4.31
N GLN A 264 3.94 12.33 -3.68
CA GLN A 264 4.11 13.71 -3.25
C GLN A 264 4.15 14.69 -4.42
N ARG A 265 4.87 14.36 -5.51
CA ARG A 265 5.08 15.27 -6.62
C ARG A 265 3.86 15.44 -7.52
N PHE A 266 3.12 14.35 -7.77
CA PHE A 266 2.05 14.32 -8.78
C PHE A 266 0.65 14.25 -8.19
N LEU A 267 0.50 13.82 -6.95
CA LEU A 267 -0.80 13.59 -6.32
C LEU A 267 -1.07 14.53 -5.14
N GLU A 268 -0.20 15.48 -4.83
CA GLU A 268 -0.34 16.36 -3.65
C GLU A 268 -1.70 17.08 -3.60
N SER A 269 -2.21 17.51 -4.77
CA SER A 269 -3.54 18.15 -4.86
C SER A 269 -4.69 17.19 -4.52
N GLU A 270 -4.54 15.90 -4.86
CA GLU A 270 -5.53 14.86 -4.61
C GLU A 270 -5.44 14.29 -3.19
N LEU A 271 -4.28 14.44 -2.55
CA LEU A 271 -4.07 14.04 -1.17
C LEU A 271 -4.61 15.04 -0.15
N SER A 272 -4.98 16.24 -0.59
CA SER A 272 -5.58 17.22 0.28
C SER A 272 -7.01 16.80 0.65
N PHE A 273 -7.34 16.85 1.95
CA PHE A 273 -8.69 16.55 2.44
C PHE A 273 -9.15 17.59 3.46
N ASN A 274 -10.47 17.66 3.66
CA ASN A 274 -11.04 18.51 4.69
C ASN A 274 -11.41 17.62 5.91
N PRO A 275 -10.75 17.78 7.06
CA PRO A 275 -11.04 16.99 8.25
C PRO A 275 -12.44 17.24 8.84
N ASP A 276 -13.08 18.33 8.47
CA ASP A 276 -14.43 18.66 8.91
C ASP A 276 -15.53 18.12 7.97
N SER A 277 -15.14 17.52 6.84
CA SER A 277 -16.10 16.87 5.94
C SER A 277 -16.52 15.50 6.46
N ALA A 278 -17.73 15.08 6.07
CA ALA A 278 -18.24 13.76 6.37
C ALA A 278 -17.34 12.66 5.78
N ALA A 279 -17.01 11.66 6.57
CA ALA A 279 -16.18 10.56 6.10
C ALA A 279 -16.87 9.78 4.97
N ARG A 280 -16.03 9.38 4.02
CA ARG A 280 -16.36 8.39 2.99
C ARG A 280 -15.38 7.23 3.09
N GLY A 281 -15.92 6.02 3.04
CA GLY A 281 -15.10 4.83 3.18
C GLY A 281 -15.65 3.65 2.37
N THR A 282 -14.82 2.64 2.20
CA THR A 282 -15.19 1.39 1.55
C THR A 282 -15.11 0.25 2.57
N VAL A 283 -16.19 -0.51 2.67
CA VAL A 283 -16.24 -1.73 3.50
C VAL A 283 -15.35 -2.80 2.86
N LEU A 284 -14.45 -3.36 3.66
CA LEU A 284 -13.59 -4.47 3.25
C LEU A 284 -14.20 -5.82 3.61
N GLU A 285 -14.58 -5.96 4.88
CA GLU A 285 -15.03 -7.23 5.43
C GLU A 285 -15.90 -7.01 6.67
N VAL A 286 -16.82 -7.93 6.92
CA VAL A 286 -17.63 -8.00 8.14
C VAL A 286 -17.17 -9.19 8.95
N LYS A 287 -16.90 -9.00 10.24
CA LYS A 287 -16.39 -10.04 11.14
C LYS A 287 -17.18 -10.11 12.45
N GLN A 288 -17.21 -11.31 13.02
CA GLN A 288 -17.65 -11.53 14.41
C GLN A 288 -16.43 -11.62 15.30
N GLU A 289 -16.31 -10.70 16.26
CA GLU A 289 -15.18 -10.68 17.18
C GLU A 289 -15.62 -10.94 18.64
N LYS A 290 -14.81 -11.74 19.37
CA LYS A 290 -15.07 -12.03 20.76
C LYS A 290 -15.05 -10.72 21.59
N GLY A 291 -16.14 -10.44 22.28
CA GLY A 291 -16.26 -9.28 23.17
C GLY A 291 -16.69 -7.98 22.50
N LEU A 292 -16.62 -7.90 21.16
CA LEU A 292 -17.03 -6.72 20.40
C LEU A 292 -18.32 -6.96 19.61
N GLY A 293 -18.66 -8.22 19.34
CA GLY A 293 -19.78 -8.60 18.47
C GLY A 293 -19.43 -8.42 16.98
N ALA A 294 -20.43 -8.01 16.20
CA ALA A 294 -20.20 -7.73 14.78
C ALA A 294 -19.39 -6.44 14.60
N THR A 295 -18.38 -6.52 13.77
CA THR A 295 -17.51 -5.40 13.38
C THR A 295 -17.42 -5.31 11.88
N VAL A 296 -17.21 -4.13 11.36
CA VAL A 296 -16.97 -3.90 9.93
C VAL A 296 -15.59 -3.25 9.74
N ASP A 297 -14.77 -3.87 8.92
CA ASP A 297 -13.46 -3.35 8.52
C ASP A 297 -13.66 -2.38 7.36
N VAL A 298 -13.21 -1.14 7.51
CA VAL A 298 -13.43 -0.04 6.55
C VAL A 298 -12.14 0.69 6.28
N ILE A 299 -11.91 1.07 5.02
CA ILE A 299 -10.91 2.08 4.66
C ILE A 299 -11.63 3.41 4.47
N ILE A 300 -11.27 4.40 5.28
CA ILE A 300 -11.72 5.78 5.10
C ILE A 300 -10.78 6.44 4.08
N TYR A 301 -11.32 6.94 2.97
CA TYR A 301 -10.52 7.60 1.93
C TYR A 301 -10.72 9.11 1.86
N ASP A 302 -11.75 9.65 2.50
CA ASP A 302 -12.06 11.08 2.54
C ASP A 302 -12.75 11.46 3.85
N GLY A 303 -12.56 12.70 4.32
CA GLY A 303 -13.20 13.26 5.50
C GLY A 303 -12.73 12.67 6.83
N SER A 304 -13.59 12.77 7.85
CA SER A 304 -13.36 12.20 9.18
C SER A 304 -14.61 11.56 9.78
N ILE A 305 -14.41 10.59 10.68
CA ILE A 305 -15.44 9.89 11.43
C ILE A 305 -15.13 9.93 12.93
N LYS A 306 -16.13 10.20 13.73
CA LYS A 306 -16.03 10.25 15.20
C LYS A 306 -16.90 9.19 15.84
N LYS A 307 -16.56 8.82 17.06
CA LYS A 307 -17.44 8.03 17.92
C LYS A 307 -18.77 8.75 18.11
N ASN A 308 -19.87 8.00 18.08
CA ASN A 308 -21.27 8.46 18.12
C ASN A 308 -21.79 9.13 16.84
N ASP A 309 -21.00 9.24 15.79
CA ASP A 309 -21.50 9.69 14.49
C ASP A 309 -22.51 8.68 13.93
N GLU A 310 -23.48 9.20 13.17
CA GLU A 310 -24.42 8.38 12.43
C GLU A 310 -23.81 8.04 11.07
N VAL A 311 -23.73 6.75 10.76
CA VAL A 311 -23.16 6.24 9.52
C VAL A 311 -24.21 5.49 8.72
N VAL A 312 -24.11 5.59 7.40
CA VAL A 312 -24.89 4.80 6.44
C VAL A 312 -23.96 3.81 5.76
N ILE A 313 -24.23 2.54 5.91
CA ILE A 313 -23.45 1.44 5.34
C ILE A 313 -24.33 0.68 4.36
N GLY A 314 -23.78 0.26 3.22
CA GLY A 314 -24.49 -0.61 2.28
C GLY A 314 -24.76 -1.97 2.90
N GLY A 315 -25.99 -2.45 2.84
CA GLY A 315 -26.40 -3.77 3.31
C GLY A 315 -27.14 -4.55 2.22
N LEU A 316 -27.29 -5.87 2.42
CA LEU A 316 -27.93 -6.77 1.47
C LEU A 316 -29.40 -6.38 1.16
N GLU A 317 -30.14 -5.96 2.14
CA GLU A 317 -31.56 -5.61 2.02
C GLU A 317 -31.79 -4.09 1.89
N GLY A 318 -30.73 -3.29 1.87
CA GLY A 318 -30.78 -1.82 1.78
C GLY A 318 -29.78 -1.13 2.69
N PRO A 319 -29.81 0.21 2.74
CA PRO A 319 -28.85 0.97 3.55
C PRO A 319 -29.10 0.77 5.04
N ILE A 320 -28.04 0.46 5.76
CA ILE A 320 -28.04 0.32 7.22
C ILE A 320 -27.62 1.67 7.81
N VAL A 321 -28.50 2.26 8.61
CA VAL A 321 -28.21 3.49 9.34
C VAL A 321 -27.93 3.13 10.79
N THR A 322 -26.73 3.43 11.27
CA THR A 322 -26.33 3.07 12.64
C THR A 322 -25.40 4.11 13.25
N LYS A 323 -25.31 4.10 14.58
CA LYS A 323 -24.35 4.92 15.32
C LYS A 323 -23.07 4.16 15.59
N VAL A 324 -21.95 4.82 15.40
CA VAL A 324 -20.62 4.31 15.74
C VAL A 324 -20.49 4.17 17.25
N LYS A 325 -20.44 2.95 17.76
CA LYS A 325 -20.24 2.65 19.18
C LYS A 325 -18.77 2.73 19.58
N ALA A 326 -17.89 2.22 18.70
CA ALA A 326 -16.44 2.27 18.89
C ALA A 326 -15.74 2.31 17.54
N LEU A 327 -14.60 2.97 17.53
CA LEU A 327 -13.61 2.97 16.44
C LEU A 327 -12.34 2.30 16.97
N LEU A 328 -11.83 1.36 16.21
CA LEU A 328 -10.63 0.61 16.55
C LEU A 328 -9.62 0.73 15.42
N GLU A 329 -8.50 1.39 15.72
CA GLU A 329 -7.40 1.58 14.78
C GLU A 329 -6.31 0.54 15.02
N PRO A 330 -5.78 -0.14 13.99
CA PRO A 330 -4.65 -1.03 14.14
C PRO A 330 -3.39 -0.23 14.50
N SER A 331 -2.53 -0.80 15.31
CA SER A 331 -1.22 -0.19 15.59
C SER A 331 -0.43 -0.01 14.28
N PRO A 332 0.41 1.02 14.16
CA PRO A 332 1.27 1.21 12.99
C PRO A 332 2.04 -0.05 12.63
N LEU A 333 2.17 -0.34 11.34
CA LEU A 333 2.76 -1.55 10.77
C LEU A 333 2.01 -2.86 11.03
N SER A 334 0.98 -2.88 11.89
CA SER A 334 0.09 -4.03 12.05
C SER A 334 -0.92 -4.08 10.92
N GLU A 335 -1.31 -5.29 10.54
CA GLU A 335 -2.34 -5.51 9.54
C GLU A 335 -3.71 -5.75 10.19
N MET A 336 -4.76 -5.18 9.61
CA MET A 336 -6.12 -5.26 10.15
C MET A 336 -6.65 -6.69 10.27
N ARG A 337 -6.20 -7.63 9.45
CA ARG A 337 -6.63 -9.03 9.45
C ARG A 337 -5.81 -9.92 10.39
N GLU A 338 -4.71 -9.42 10.94
CA GLU A 338 -3.83 -10.20 11.81
C GLU A 338 -4.54 -10.51 13.13
N SER A 339 -4.63 -11.81 13.49
CA SER A 339 -5.33 -12.26 14.71
C SER A 339 -4.72 -11.74 16.00
N LYS A 340 -3.46 -11.33 15.98
CA LYS A 340 -2.72 -10.73 17.09
C LYS A 340 -2.53 -9.23 16.97
N ALA A 341 -3.15 -8.59 15.96
CA ALA A 341 -3.06 -7.14 15.81
C ALA A 341 -3.55 -6.45 17.08
N LYS A 342 -2.75 -5.54 17.58
CA LYS A 342 -3.16 -4.67 18.69
C LYS A 342 -4.00 -3.54 18.11
N PHE A 343 -5.24 -3.47 18.54
CA PHE A 343 -6.14 -2.37 18.21
C PHE A 343 -6.25 -1.40 19.37
N SER A 344 -6.21 -0.13 19.08
CA SER A 344 -6.47 0.94 20.05
C SER A 344 -7.83 1.56 19.80
N HIS A 345 -8.57 1.83 20.89
CA HIS A 345 -9.78 2.63 20.81
C HIS A 345 -9.40 4.08 20.52
N VAL A 346 -10.04 4.65 19.50
CA VAL A 346 -9.84 6.05 19.09
C VAL A 346 -11.20 6.76 19.06
N ASP A 347 -11.19 8.04 19.35
CA ASP A 347 -12.43 8.85 19.32
C ASP A 347 -12.73 9.43 17.93
N MET A 348 -11.69 9.54 17.08
CA MET A 348 -11.81 10.08 15.73
C MET A 348 -10.78 9.42 14.80
N VAL A 349 -11.20 9.19 13.55
CA VAL A 349 -10.34 8.69 12.46
C VAL A 349 -10.48 9.61 11.26
N VAL A 350 -9.38 9.85 10.57
CA VAL A 350 -9.32 10.70 9.37
C VAL A 350 -9.07 9.88 8.10
N ALA A 351 -9.16 10.52 6.96
CA ALA A 351 -8.89 9.92 5.65
C ALA A 351 -7.55 9.19 5.57
N ALA A 352 -7.48 8.17 4.70
CA ALA A 352 -6.38 7.24 4.49
C ALA A 352 -6.02 6.40 5.73
N THR A 353 -7.05 5.94 6.44
CA THR A 353 -6.92 5.06 7.60
C THR A 353 -7.82 3.84 7.44
N GLY A 354 -7.28 2.66 7.77
CA GLY A 354 -8.06 1.45 7.96
C GLY A 354 -8.59 1.39 9.39
N VAL A 355 -9.88 1.17 9.60
CA VAL A 355 -10.52 1.17 10.90
C VAL A 355 -11.56 0.07 11.03
N LYS A 356 -11.68 -0.52 12.21
CA LYS A 356 -12.81 -1.37 12.57
C LYS A 356 -13.88 -0.52 13.23
N ILE A 357 -15.10 -0.62 12.71
CA ILE A 357 -16.27 0.09 13.23
C ILE A 357 -17.17 -0.91 13.92
N VAL A 358 -17.57 -0.59 15.14
CA VAL A 358 -18.57 -1.32 15.92
C VAL A 358 -19.87 -0.54 15.91
N GLY A 359 -20.94 -1.16 15.47
CA GLY A 359 -22.28 -0.57 15.41
C GLY A 359 -23.38 -1.61 15.59
N ALA A 360 -24.62 -1.19 15.62
CA ALA A 360 -25.76 -2.11 15.60
C ALA A 360 -26.16 -2.40 14.15
N GLY A 361 -26.41 -3.68 13.82
CA GLY A 361 -26.85 -4.05 12.47
C GLY A 361 -25.74 -4.13 11.43
N VAL A 362 -24.47 -3.90 11.81
CA VAL A 362 -23.32 -3.96 10.89
C VAL A 362 -23.06 -5.39 10.37
N GLU A 363 -23.63 -6.40 11.00
CA GLU A 363 -23.59 -7.81 10.55
C GLU A 363 -24.27 -8.03 9.20
N TYR A 364 -25.16 -7.14 8.78
CA TYR A 364 -25.85 -7.19 7.49
C TYR A 364 -25.15 -6.35 6.40
N ALA A 365 -24.00 -5.73 6.72
CA ALA A 365 -23.22 -4.97 5.75
C ALA A 365 -22.59 -5.89 4.68
N VAL A 366 -22.38 -5.34 3.46
CA VAL A 366 -21.86 -6.11 2.31
C VAL A 366 -20.63 -5.41 1.72
#